data_b61a38bcfc780caed897c17eb5064a42
#
_entry.id   b61a38bcfc780caed897c17eb5064a42
#
_cell.length_a   1.000
_cell.length_b   1.000
_cell.length_c   1.000
_cell.angle_alpha   90.00
_cell.angle_beta   90.00
_cell.angle_gamma   90.00
#
_symmetry.space_group_name_H-M   'P 1'
#
loop_
_entity.id
_entity.type
_entity.pdbx_description
1 polymer ?
#
loop_
_entity_poly.entity_id
_entity_poly.type
_entity_poly.pdbx_seq_one_letter_code
_entity_poly.pdbx_strand_id
1 'polypeptide(L)'
;MTEETQVSDRMLRPLRVTVGHSGFERDIAALYRAPRNEALPAFVWLGGYRSDMSGTKALEMDRVADETGAAAIRFDYSGHGQSGGAFTDGTISRWLEEALAVIDHFGPRRVVLVGSSMGGWIALRALQELSRRQNPVDVAGLVLIAPAPDFTSALIEPHLGEKERRDLEEKGFFEEMSDYSPQPNIFTRALIEDGRLNRVLNGMIETGCPVHILQGMADPDVPYQHALTLMEHLPAADVVLTLIRDGDHRLSRAEDLARLEAALRGML
;
A
#
# COMPACT_ATOMS: atom_id res chain seq x y z
N MET A 1 -38.11 22.24 14.75
CA MET A 1 -37.45 22.47 13.43
C MET A 1 -35.99 22.29 13.70
N THR A 2 -35.53 21.09 13.44
CA THR A 2 -34.13 20.64 13.62
C THR A 2 -33.44 20.84 12.30
N GLU A 3 -32.46 21.75 12.25
CA GLU A 3 -31.53 21.89 11.13
C GLU A 3 -30.70 20.62 11.06
N GLU A 4 -30.95 19.80 10.07
CA GLU A 4 -30.05 18.76 9.62
C GLU A 4 -28.77 19.41 9.11
N THR A 5 -27.71 19.23 9.86
CA THR A 5 -26.36 19.59 9.46
C THR A 5 -25.98 18.69 8.26
N GLN A 6 -26.23 19.18 7.05
CA GLN A 6 -25.67 18.58 5.84
C GLN A 6 -24.15 18.72 5.93
N VAL A 7 -23.50 17.63 6.32
CA VAL A 7 -22.07 17.47 6.08
C VAL A 7 -21.89 17.41 4.56
N SER A 8 -21.49 18.53 3.99
CA SER A 8 -21.14 18.66 2.60
C SER A 8 -19.93 17.74 2.32
N ASP A 9 -20.21 16.57 1.79
CA ASP A 9 -19.22 15.71 1.14
C ASP A 9 -18.73 16.47 -0.12
N ARG A 10 -17.79 17.39 0.07
CA ARG A 10 -17.02 17.96 -1.03
C ARG A 10 -16.20 16.80 -1.58
N MET A 11 -16.71 16.15 -2.61
CA MET A 11 -15.91 15.24 -3.44
C MET A 11 -14.65 16.00 -3.86
N LEU A 12 -13.54 15.74 -3.16
CA LEU A 12 -12.23 16.28 -3.51
C LEU A 12 -11.94 15.81 -4.94
N ARG A 13 -11.76 16.74 -5.86
CA ARG A 13 -11.32 16.37 -7.22
C ARG A 13 -9.87 15.92 -7.13
N PRO A 14 -9.51 14.77 -7.68
CA PRO A 14 -8.13 14.33 -7.69
C PRO A 14 -7.23 15.34 -8.41
N LEU A 15 -6.13 15.66 -7.80
CA LEU A 15 -5.00 16.33 -8.43
C LEU A 15 -4.29 15.34 -9.35
N ARG A 16 -3.52 15.85 -10.32
CA ARG A 16 -2.69 15.05 -11.21
C ARG A 16 -1.23 15.31 -10.93
N VAL A 17 -0.50 14.24 -10.61
CA VAL A 17 0.95 14.27 -10.43
C VAL A 17 1.56 13.54 -11.63
N THR A 18 2.30 14.27 -12.46
CA THR A 18 2.99 13.66 -13.60
C THR A 18 4.27 13.00 -13.12
N VAL A 19 4.44 11.71 -13.41
CA VAL A 19 5.57 10.88 -12.99
C VAL A 19 6.24 10.27 -14.20
N GLY A 20 7.56 10.15 -14.19
CA GLY A 20 8.36 9.62 -15.26
C GLY A 20 9.13 10.71 -16.02
N HIS A 21 9.74 10.34 -17.14
CA HIS A 21 10.51 11.24 -18.01
C HIS A 21 9.87 11.33 -19.40
N SER A 22 10.30 12.32 -20.17
CA SER A 22 9.70 12.64 -21.49
C SER A 22 9.51 11.39 -22.37
N GLY A 23 8.26 11.18 -22.81
CA GLY A 23 7.85 10.04 -23.60
C GLY A 23 7.42 8.79 -22.80
N PHE A 24 7.60 8.80 -21.48
CA PHE A 24 7.19 7.74 -20.54
C PHE A 24 6.43 8.29 -19.33
N GLU A 25 5.85 9.46 -19.50
CA GLU A 25 5.06 10.14 -18.48
C GLU A 25 3.74 9.43 -18.23
N ARG A 26 3.29 9.49 -16.99
CA ARG A 26 1.99 8.99 -16.56
C ARG A 26 1.38 9.88 -15.51
N ASP A 27 0.09 10.10 -15.60
CA ASP A 27 -0.66 10.97 -14.69
C ASP A 27 -1.22 10.15 -13.54
N ILE A 28 -0.74 10.44 -12.35
CA ILE A 28 -1.14 9.81 -11.11
C ILE A 28 -2.22 10.66 -10.44
N ALA A 29 -3.39 10.07 -10.25
CA ALA A 29 -4.50 10.71 -9.55
C ALA A 29 -4.25 10.65 -8.03
N ALA A 30 -4.27 11.80 -7.37
CA ALA A 30 -4.04 11.89 -5.94
C ALA A 30 -5.06 12.81 -5.24
N LEU A 31 -5.42 12.45 -4.03
CA LEU A 31 -6.26 13.23 -3.11
C LEU A 31 -5.40 13.67 -1.93
N TYR A 32 -5.46 14.94 -1.61
CA TYR A 32 -4.70 15.51 -0.51
C TYR A 32 -5.63 16.20 0.48
N ARG A 33 -5.53 15.79 1.73
CA ARG A 33 -6.09 16.50 2.89
C ARG A 33 -4.97 17.28 3.56
N ALA A 34 -5.11 18.62 3.59
CA ALA A 34 -4.16 19.47 4.28
C ALA A 34 -4.25 19.27 5.81
N PRO A 35 -3.14 19.36 6.54
CA PRO A 35 -3.16 19.24 7.99
C PRO A 35 -3.87 20.43 8.65
N ARG A 36 -4.57 20.18 9.76
CA ARG A 36 -4.98 21.21 10.72
C ARG A 36 -4.02 21.29 11.89
N ASN A 37 -3.19 20.26 12.07
CA ASN A 37 -2.11 20.21 13.05
C ASN A 37 -0.81 19.79 12.35
N GLU A 38 0.04 20.76 12.04
CA GLU A 38 1.32 20.52 11.36
C GLU A 38 2.37 19.77 12.19
N ALA A 39 2.13 19.58 13.51
CA ALA A 39 3.00 18.80 14.36
C ALA A 39 2.84 17.29 14.14
N LEU A 40 1.69 16.85 13.57
CA LEU A 40 1.41 15.45 13.30
C LEU A 40 2.04 15.01 11.96
N PRO A 41 2.43 13.73 11.82
CA PRO A 41 2.85 13.18 10.55
C PRO A 41 1.67 13.10 9.57
N ALA A 42 1.97 13.14 8.27
CA ALA A 42 1.00 12.88 7.23
C ALA A 42 0.81 11.38 7.03
N PHE A 43 -0.41 10.89 6.95
CA PHE A 43 -0.68 9.54 6.49
C PHE A 43 -0.54 9.46 4.97
N VAL A 44 0.15 8.42 4.48
CA VAL A 44 0.29 8.13 3.05
C VAL A 44 -0.28 6.75 2.77
N TRP A 45 -1.36 6.68 2.01
CA TRP A 45 -2.01 5.43 1.61
C TRP A 45 -1.29 4.79 0.43
N LEU A 46 -0.87 3.55 0.61
CA LEU A 46 -0.24 2.70 -0.40
C LEU A 46 -1.17 1.51 -0.66
N GLY A 47 -1.88 1.55 -1.78
CA GLY A 47 -2.93 0.59 -2.12
C GLY A 47 -2.39 -0.81 -2.45
N GLY A 48 -3.28 -1.81 -2.38
CA GLY A 48 -3.01 -3.17 -2.81
C GLY A 48 -3.16 -3.36 -4.32
N TYR A 49 -2.80 -4.55 -4.79
CA TYR A 49 -2.95 -4.96 -6.19
C TYR A 49 -4.41 -4.88 -6.63
N ARG A 50 -4.70 -4.18 -7.75
CA ARG A 50 -6.04 -3.90 -8.27
C ARG A 50 -6.98 -3.16 -7.31
N SER A 51 -6.45 -2.46 -6.33
CA SER A 51 -7.20 -1.60 -5.41
C SER A 51 -7.14 -0.14 -5.88
N ASP A 52 -8.00 0.70 -5.31
CA ASP A 52 -8.01 2.14 -5.56
C ASP A 52 -7.99 2.96 -4.25
N MET A 53 -7.76 4.25 -4.38
CA MET A 53 -7.68 5.21 -3.26
C MET A 53 -9.01 5.51 -2.58
N SER A 54 -10.12 4.96 -3.09
CA SER A 54 -11.48 5.10 -2.55
C SER A 54 -11.93 3.85 -1.79
N GLY A 55 -11.05 2.85 -1.65
CA GLY A 55 -11.34 1.63 -0.89
C GLY A 55 -11.59 1.91 0.59
N THR A 56 -12.35 1.02 1.25
CA THR A 56 -12.84 1.19 2.64
C THR A 56 -11.73 1.57 3.62
N LYS A 57 -10.56 0.91 3.57
CA LYS A 57 -9.43 1.18 4.46
C LYS A 57 -8.76 2.54 4.18
N ALA A 58 -8.70 2.94 2.90
CA ALA A 58 -8.17 4.24 2.50
C ALA A 58 -9.07 5.39 3.01
N LEU A 59 -10.38 5.19 2.94
CA LEU A 59 -11.37 6.13 3.50
C LEU A 59 -11.32 6.17 5.03
N GLU A 60 -11.10 5.03 5.68
CA GLU A 60 -10.92 4.98 7.14
C GLU A 60 -9.68 5.76 7.58
N MET A 61 -8.55 5.58 6.89
CA MET A 61 -7.35 6.39 7.16
C MET A 61 -7.62 7.89 6.99
N ASP A 62 -8.33 8.29 5.93
CA ASP A 62 -8.68 9.69 5.69
C ASP A 62 -9.62 10.25 6.78
N ARG A 63 -10.57 9.43 7.27
CA ARG A 63 -11.44 9.79 8.41
C ARG A 63 -10.63 10.04 9.68
N VAL A 64 -9.69 9.15 10.00
CA VAL A 64 -8.79 9.32 11.15
C VAL A 64 -7.96 10.59 11.01
N ALA A 65 -7.42 10.86 9.82
CA ALA A 65 -6.69 12.09 9.54
C ALA A 65 -7.56 13.33 9.76
N ASP A 66 -8.80 13.31 9.29
CA ASP A 66 -9.74 14.41 9.50
C ASP A 66 -10.02 14.64 11.00
N GLU A 67 -10.32 13.61 11.76
CA GLU A 67 -10.61 13.72 13.17
C GLU A 67 -9.44 14.24 14.02
N THR A 68 -8.21 13.77 13.68
CA THR A 68 -7.00 14.15 14.41
C THR A 68 -6.41 15.47 13.96
N GLY A 69 -6.75 15.92 12.76
CA GLY A 69 -6.15 17.08 12.12
C GLY A 69 -4.82 16.79 11.42
N ALA A 70 -4.46 15.53 11.23
CA ALA A 70 -3.32 15.12 10.43
C ALA A 70 -3.56 15.36 8.94
N ALA A 71 -2.48 15.42 8.15
CA ALA A 71 -2.58 15.36 6.70
C ALA A 71 -2.86 13.93 6.23
N ALA A 72 -3.49 13.79 5.05
CA ALA A 72 -3.62 12.50 4.38
C ALA A 72 -3.37 12.63 2.88
N ILE A 73 -2.61 11.71 2.35
CA ILE A 73 -2.31 11.55 0.92
C ILE A 73 -2.83 10.18 0.49
N ARG A 74 -3.76 10.17 -0.46
CA ARG A 74 -4.28 8.95 -1.10
C ARG A 74 -4.10 9.08 -2.60
N PHE A 75 -3.67 8.05 -3.26
CA PHE A 75 -3.46 8.07 -4.71
C PHE A 75 -3.68 6.69 -5.32
N ASP A 76 -3.91 6.67 -6.61
CA ASP A 76 -3.97 5.47 -7.42
C ASP A 76 -2.65 5.30 -8.16
N TYR A 77 -2.06 4.10 -8.13
CA TYR A 77 -0.92 3.81 -9.01
C TYR A 77 -1.33 3.84 -10.49
N SER A 78 -0.36 3.95 -11.40
CA SER A 78 -0.65 3.77 -12.82
C SER A 78 -1.35 2.43 -13.09
N GLY A 79 -2.35 2.45 -13.98
CA GLY A 79 -3.20 1.30 -14.28
C GLY A 79 -4.24 0.97 -13.20
N HIS A 80 -4.35 1.77 -12.13
CA HIS A 80 -5.35 1.62 -11.08
C HIS A 80 -6.30 2.83 -11.02
N GLY A 81 -7.53 2.59 -10.58
CA GLY A 81 -8.51 3.62 -10.25
C GLY A 81 -8.62 4.72 -11.29
N GLN A 82 -8.27 5.96 -10.90
CA GLN A 82 -8.38 7.15 -11.74
C GLN A 82 -7.05 7.58 -12.38
N SER A 83 -5.96 6.86 -12.14
CA SER A 83 -4.66 7.12 -12.75
C SER A 83 -4.58 6.63 -14.19
N GLY A 84 -3.69 7.24 -14.96
CA GLY A 84 -3.38 6.82 -16.33
C GLY A 84 -2.53 5.55 -16.39
N GLY A 85 -2.22 5.11 -17.61
CA GLY A 85 -1.39 3.95 -17.87
C GLY A 85 -2.17 2.64 -17.96
N ALA A 86 -1.52 1.60 -18.48
CA ALA A 86 -2.09 0.25 -18.52
C ALA A 86 -1.67 -0.54 -17.28
N PHE A 87 -2.58 -1.31 -16.72
CA PHE A 87 -2.32 -2.15 -15.54
C PHE A 87 -1.21 -3.18 -15.81
N THR A 88 -1.15 -3.70 -17.02
CA THR A 88 -0.16 -4.68 -17.47
C THR A 88 1.27 -4.14 -17.56
N ASP A 89 1.44 -2.81 -17.55
CA ASP A 89 2.76 -2.17 -17.48
C ASP A 89 3.28 -2.02 -16.05
N GLY A 90 2.47 -2.38 -15.06
CA GLY A 90 2.75 -2.23 -13.65
C GLY A 90 3.85 -3.15 -13.15
N THR A 91 4.78 -2.59 -12.39
CA THR A 91 5.82 -3.33 -11.67
C THR A 91 6.04 -2.71 -10.29
N ILE A 92 6.69 -3.41 -9.39
CA ILE A 92 7.00 -2.89 -8.05
C ILE A 92 7.87 -1.63 -8.14
N SER A 93 8.88 -1.62 -8.99
CA SER A 93 9.74 -0.45 -9.23
C SER A 93 8.95 0.76 -9.73
N ARG A 94 8.03 0.54 -10.68
CA ARG A 94 7.19 1.60 -11.25
C ARG A 94 6.25 2.20 -10.21
N TRP A 95 5.54 1.37 -9.46
CA TRP A 95 4.62 1.83 -8.41
C TRP A 95 5.36 2.46 -7.22
N LEU A 96 6.58 1.99 -6.91
CA LEU A 96 7.46 2.64 -5.94
C LEU A 96 7.89 4.04 -6.40
N GLU A 97 8.31 4.21 -7.67
CA GLU A 97 8.63 5.52 -8.24
C GLU A 97 7.45 6.49 -8.11
N GLU A 98 6.25 6.02 -8.41
CA GLU A 98 5.02 6.81 -8.30
C GLU A 98 4.69 7.21 -6.85
N ALA A 99 4.82 6.28 -5.91
CA ALA A 99 4.64 6.55 -4.50
C ALA A 99 5.62 7.63 -4.00
N LEU A 100 6.89 7.51 -4.35
CA LEU A 100 7.93 8.48 -3.98
C LEU A 100 7.68 9.85 -4.63
N ALA A 101 7.29 9.88 -5.91
CA ALA A 101 6.97 11.13 -6.61
C ALA A 101 5.75 11.85 -6.01
N VAL A 102 4.72 11.11 -5.58
CA VAL A 102 3.55 11.67 -4.90
C VAL A 102 3.94 12.23 -3.53
N ILE A 103 4.76 11.52 -2.75
CA ILE A 103 5.28 12.02 -1.47
C ILE A 103 6.08 13.31 -1.70
N ASP A 104 6.96 13.34 -2.70
CA ASP A 104 7.77 14.49 -3.03
C ASP A 104 6.92 15.70 -3.50
N HIS A 105 5.86 15.45 -4.27
CA HIS A 105 4.95 16.46 -4.77
C HIS A 105 4.24 17.23 -3.63
N PHE A 106 3.76 16.52 -2.60
CA PHE A 106 3.10 17.15 -1.45
C PHE A 106 4.08 17.63 -0.37
N GLY A 107 5.29 17.10 -0.36
CA GLY A 107 6.40 17.52 0.48
C GLY A 107 6.18 17.45 1.99
N PRO A 108 5.55 16.39 2.54
CA PRO A 108 5.38 16.28 3.98
C PRO A 108 6.75 16.12 4.67
N ARG A 109 6.93 16.76 5.82
CA ARG A 109 8.18 16.61 6.59
C ARG A 109 8.29 15.27 7.29
N ARG A 110 7.15 14.75 7.76
CA ARG A 110 7.02 13.48 8.47
C ARG A 110 5.85 12.69 7.89
N VAL A 111 6.01 11.38 7.75
CA VAL A 111 4.99 10.49 7.20
C VAL A 111 4.79 9.24 8.04
N VAL A 112 3.57 8.73 8.07
CA VAL A 112 3.25 7.35 8.40
C VAL A 112 2.83 6.67 7.10
N LEU A 113 3.57 5.65 6.69
CA LEU A 113 3.24 4.87 5.50
C LEU A 113 2.22 3.80 5.86
N VAL A 114 1.07 3.83 5.21
CA VAL A 114 -0.06 2.91 5.45
C VAL A 114 -0.23 2.03 4.23
N GLY A 115 0.30 0.82 4.29
CA GLY A 115 0.36 -0.11 3.16
C GLY A 115 -0.57 -1.31 3.30
N SER A 116 -1.39 -1.59 2.29
CA SER A 116 -2.27 -2.76 2.28
C SER A 116 -1.81 -3.77 1.21
N SER A 117 -1.62 -5.05 1.58
CA SER A 117 -1.22 -6.13 0.69
C SER A 117 0.08 -5.77 -0.07
N MET A 118 0.08 -5.71 -1.41
CA MET A 118 1.18 -5.19 -2.23
C MET A 118 1.67 -3.81 -1.75
N GLY A 119 0.76 -2.94 -1.30
CA GLY A 119 1.13 -1.63 -0.75
C GLY A 119 1.99 -1.73 0.51
N GLY A 120 1.91 -2.81 1.26
CA GLY A 120 2.83 -3.11 2.36
C GLY A 120 4.27 -3.36 1.86
N TRP A 121 4.43 -4.05 0.74
CA TRP A 121 5.75 -4.20 0.10
C TRP A 121 6.29 -2.85 -0.38
N ILE A 122 5.45 -2.07 -1.07
CA ILE A 122 5.85 -0.73 -1.53
C ILE A 122 6.19 0.19 -0.35
N ALA A 123 5.48 0.08 0.78
CA ALA A 123 5.80 0.85 2.00
C ALA A 123 7.21 0.52 2.53
N LEU A 124 7.58 -0.75 2.59
CA LEU A 124 8.91 -1.19 3.01
C LEU A 124 10.00 -0.71 2.04
N ARG A 125 9.75 -0.78 0.73
CA ARG A 125 10.66 -0.25 -0.28
C ARG A 125 10.76 1.28 -0.22
N ALA A 126 9.63 1.99 -0.05
CA ALA A 126 9.61 3.43 0.08
C ALA A 126 10.40 3.90 1.32
N LEU A 127 10.24 3.22 2.46
CA LEU A 127 11.04 3.47 3.65
C LEU A 127 12.54 3.39 3.35
N GLN A 128 12.99 2.31 2.67
CA GLN A 128 14.39 2.11 2.31
C GLN A 128 14.92 3.23 1.39
N GLU A 129 14.13 3.66 0.42
CA GLU A 129 14.54 4.72 -0.51
C GLU A 129 14.53 6.10 0.16
N LEU A 130 13.51 6.40 0.98
CA LEU A 130 13.41 7.67 1.72
C LEU A 130 14.57 7.84 2.71
N SER A 131 14.93 6.79 3.44
CA SER A 131 16.02 6.84 4.44
C SER A 131 17.41 6.99 3.84
N ARG A 132 17.62 6.68 2.55
CA ARG A 132 18.91 6.84 1.84
C ARG A 132 19.14 8.24 1.30
N ARG A 133 18.12 9.10 1.30
CA ARG A 133 18.21 10.45 0.72
C ARG A 133 19.04 11.38 1.59
N GLN A 134 19.70 12.37 0.98
CA GLN A 134 20.48 13.39 1.71
C GLN A 134 19.61 14.24 2.65
N ASN A 135 18.37 14.53 2.24
CA ASN A 135 17.36 15.20 3.06
C ASN A 135 16.17 14.23 3.21
N PRO A 136 16.26 13.25 4.12
CA PRO A 136 15.23 12.24 4.24
C PRO A 136 13.92 12.84 4.75
N VAL A 137 12.80 12.38 4.18
CA VAL A 137 11.50 12.53 4.81
C VAL A 137 11.51 11.64 6.06
N ASP A 138 11.13 12.20 7.20
CA ASP A 138 11.06 11.43 8.45
C ASP A 138 9.89 10.44 8.39
N VAL A 139 10.19 9.14 8.35
CA VAL A 139 9.17 8.08 8.42
C VAL A 139 8.87 7.80 9.89
N ALA A 140 7.77 8.38 10.38
CA ALA A 140 7.35 8.32 11.77
C ALA A 140 6.77 6.96 12.17
N GLY A 141 6.33 6.14 11.20
CA GLY A 141 5.81 4.80 11.46
C GLY A 141 5.31 4.09 10.21
N LEU A 142 5.09 2.79 10.34
CA LEU A 142 4.49 1.92 9.34
C LEU A 142 3.23 1.27 9.91
N VAL A 143 2.11 1.32 9.17
CA VAL A 143 0.93 0.50 9.41
C VAL A 143 0.73 -0.41 8.21
N LEU A 144 0.90 -1.71 8.39
CA LEU A 144 0.88 -2.71 7.33
C LEU A 144 -0.33 -3.63 7.51
N ILE A 145 -1.20 -3.70 6.50
CA ILE A 145 -2.47 -4.40 6.55
C ILE A 145 -2.41 -5.57 5.57
N ALA A 146 -2.48 -6.81 6.09
CA ALA A 146 -2.31 -8.04 5.32
C ALA A 146 -1.10 -7.93 4.35
N PRO A 147 0.09 -7.52 4.83
CA PRO A 147 1.20 -7.17 3.94
C PRO A 147 1.70 -8.36 3.15
N ALA A 148 1.98 -8.14 1.87
CA ALA A 148 2.47 -9.15 0.94
C ALA A 148 3.86 -8.77 0.36
N PRO A 149 4.90 -8.55 1.20
CA PRO A 149 6.23 -8.31 0.67
C PRO A 149 6.72 -9.52 -0.13
N ASP A 150 7.43 -9.26 -1.22
CA ASP A 150 8.00 -10.29 -2.10
C ASP A 150 6.96 -11.31 -2.64
N PHE A 151 5.66 -10.94 -2.71
CA PHE A 151 4.57 -11.89 -3.04
C PHE A 151 4.81 -12.60 -4.37
N THR A 152 5.45 -11.97 -5.35
CA THR A 152 5.75 -12.58 -6.64
C THR A 152 6.66 -13.81 -6.49
N SER A 153 7.72 -13.70 -5.70
CA SER A 153 8.69 -14.78 -5.48
C SER A 153 8.32 -15.71 -4.32
N ALA A 154 7.58 -15.21 -3.33
CA ALA A 154 7.23 -15.98 -2.14
C ALA A 154 5.88 -16.70 -2.24
N LEU A 155 4.89 -16.10 -2.91
CA LEU A 155 3.52 -16.61 -2.94
C LEU A 155 3.08 -17.05 -4.34
N ILE A 156 3.58 -16.46 -5.42
CA ILE A 156 3.19 -16.80 -6.79
C ILE A 156 4.13 -17.85 -7.40
N GLU A 157 5.42 -17.55 -7.54
CA GLU A 157 6.37 -18.40 -8.27
C GLU A 157 6.42 -19.87 -7.78
N PRO A 158 6.36 -20.15 -6.46
CA PRO A 158 6.37 -21.53 -5.96
C PRO A 158 5.14 -22.36 -6.37
N HIS A 159 4.02 -21.69 -6.67
CA HIS A 159 2.74 -22.32 -6.99
C HIS A 159 2.40 -22.33 -8.49
N LEU A 160 3.27 -21.78 -9.34
CA LEU A 160 3.08 -21.81 -10.80
C LEU A 160 3.05 -23.24 -11.32
N GLY A 161 1.92 -23.62 -11.92
CA GLY A 161 1.78 -24.86 -12.67
C GLY A 161 2.41 -24.78 -14.08
N GLU A 162 2.34 -25.90 -14.83
CA GLU A 162 2.87 -25.95 -16.20
C GLU A 162 2.15 -24.99 -17.15
N LYS A 163 0.84 -24.78 -16.94
CA LYS A 163 0.03 -23.88 -17.77
C LYS A 163 0.47 -22.42 -17.57
N GLU A 164 0.56 -21.99 -16.32
CA GLU A 164 0.95 -20.61 -15.96
C GLU A 164 2.38 -20.30 -16.43
N ARG A 165 3.31 -21.26 -16.30
CA ARG A 165 4.69 -21.12 -16.81
C ARG A 165 4.70 -20.96 -18.33
N ARG A 166 3.92 -21.76 -19.04
CA ARG A 166 3.80 -21.67 -20.51
C ARG A 166 3.18 -20.34 -20.92
N ASP A 167 2.09 -19.91 -20.24
CA ASP A 167 1.45 -18.64 -20.51
C ASP A 167 2.40 -17.46 -20.30
N LEU A 168 3.24 -17.49 -19.26
CA LEU A 168 4.30 -16.49 -19.04
C LEU A 168 5.35 -16.50 -20.18
N GLU A 169 5.71 -17.66 -20.71
CA GLU A 169 6.69 -17.78 -21.80
C GLU A 169 6.11 -17.29 -23.14
N GLU A 170 4.89 -17.72 -23.46
CA GLU A 170 4.28 -17.48 -24.78
C GLU A 170 3.56 -16.14 -24.88
N LYS A 171 2.81 -15.75 -23.81
CA LYS A 171 1.95 -14.55 -23.77
C LYS A 171 2.58 -13.38 -23.01
N GLY A 172 3.54 -13.67 -22.13
CA GLY A 172 4.12 -12.67 -21.22
C GLY A 172 3.31 -12.45 -19.94
N PHE A 173 2.20 -13.15 -19.73
CA PHE A 173 1.37 -13.06 -18.53
C PHE A 173 0.54 -14.33 -18.33
N PHE A 174 0.05 -14.54 -17.11
CA PHE A 174 -1.01 -15.49 -16.82
C PHE A 174 -2.13 -14.82 -16.03
N GLU A 175 -3.28 -15.47 -16.00
CA GLU A 175 -4.50 -15.02 -15.30
C GLU A 175 -4.85 -15.98 -14.18
N GLU A 176 -5.26 -15.43 -13.03
CA GLU A 176 -5.72 -16.16 -11.87
C GLU A 176 -7.05 -15.59 -11.40
N MET A 177 -8.06 -16.43 -11.22
CA MET A 177 -9.36 -15.99 -10.70
C MET A 177 -9.22 -15.54 -9.25
N SER A 178 -9.91 -14.46 -8.90
CA SER A 178 -9.94 -13.91 -7.55
C SER A 178 -11.35 -14.00 -6.97
N ASP A 179 -11.47 -14.37 -5.71
CA ASP A 179 -12.74 -14.36 -5.00
C ASP A 179 -13.31 -12.95 -4.78
N TYR A 180 -12.48 -11.92 -4.98
CA TYR A 180 -12.83 -10.52 -4.72
C TYR A 180 -13.19 -9.71 -5.96
N SER A 181 -13.05 -10.29 -7.17
CA SER A 181 -13.33 -9.61 -8.42
C SER A 181 -13.88 -10.59 -9.46
N PRO A 182 -14.89 -10.19 -10.26
CA PRO A 182 -15.36 -10.99 -11.38
C PRO A 182 -14.33 -11.09 -12.52
N GLN A 183 -13.30 -10.24 -12.50
CA GLN A 183 -12.20 -10.27 -13.46
C GLN A 183 -10.97 -10.92 -12.84
N PRO A 184 -10.23 -11.75 -13.60
CA PRO A 184 -9.03 -12.39 -13.10
C PRO A 184 -7.94 -11.36 -12.77
N ASN A 185 -7.07 -11.71 -11.83
CA ASN A 185 -5.79 -11.06 -11.66
C ASN A 185 -4.88 -11.38 -12.85
N ILE A 186 -4.11 -10.40 -13.33
CA ILE A 186 -3.18 -10.57 -14.44
C ILE A 186 -1.77 -10.40 -13.89
N PHE A 187 -0.99 -11.47 -13.86
CA PHE A 187 0.40 -11.43 -13.42
C PHE A 187 1.33 -11.48 -14.63
N THR A 188 2.02 -10.36 -14.88
CA THR A 188 2.93 -10.24 -16.02
C THR A 188 4.33 -10.78 -15.68
N ARG A 189 5.04 -11.24 -16.71
CA ARG A 189 6.46 -11.62 -16.59
C ARG A 189 7.29 -10.43 -16.06
N ALA A 190 7.02 -9.22 -16.55
CA ALA A 190 7.70 -8.01 -16.12
C ALA A 190 7.52 -7.75 -14.61
N LEU A 191 6.30 -7.94 -14.06
CA LEU A 191 6.05 -7.80 -12.63
C LEU A 191 6.83 -8.85 -11.81
N ILE A 192 6.87 -10.10 -12.27
CA ILE A 192 7.59 -11.19 -11.58
C ILE A 192 9.10 -10.93 -11.59
N GLU A 193 9.67 -10.59 -12.74
CA GLU A 193 11.10 -10.31 -12.89
C GLU A 193 11.52 -9.08 -12.07
N ASP A 194 10.75 -8.00 -12.13
CA ASP A 194 10.99 -6.79 -11.36
C ASP A 194 10.83 -7.05 -9.84
N GLY A 195 9.87 -7.88 -9.44
CA GLY A 195 9.70 -8.28 -8.05
C GLY A 195 10.94 -8.94 -7.45
N ARG A 196 11.65 -9.76 -8.23
CA ARG A 196 12.93 -10.37 -7.79
C ARG A 196 14.00 -9.33 -7.47
N LEU A 197 13.99 -8.18 -8.17
CA LEU A 197 14.92 -7.07 -7.93
C LEU A 197 14.53 -6.21 -6.72
N ASN A 198 13.28 -6.27 -6.31
CA ASN A 198 12.72 -5.47 -5.23
C ASN A 198 12.57 -6.24 -3.90
N ARG A 199 13.15 -7.42 -3.76
CA ARG A 199 13.00 -8.26 -2.58
C ARG A 199 13.46 -7.55 -1.31
N VAL A 200 12.66 -7.68 -0.26
CA VAL A 200 12.93 -7.14 1.09
C VAL A 200 13.13 -8.24 2.13
N LEU A 201 12.60 -9.45 1.90
CA LEU A 201 12.75 -10.60 2.82
C LEU A 201 14.06 -11.37 2.56
N ASN A 202 15.17 -10.66 2.36
CA ASN A 202 16.50 -11.22 2.11
C ASN A 202 17.55 -10.79 3.15
N GLY A 203 17.10 -10.13 4.21
CA GLY A 203 17.93 -9.63 5.30
C GLY A 203 17.12 -8.84 6.30
N MET A 204 17.76 -8.23 7.29
CA MET A 204 17.10 -7.35 8.25
C MET A 204 16.65 -6.06 7.54
N ILE A 205 15.39 -5.68 7.77
CA ILE A 205 14.80 -4.43 7.27
C ILE A 205 14.94 -3.39 8.38
N GLU A 206 15.92 -2.51 8.25
CA GLU A 206 16.10 -1.41 9.19
C GLU A 206 14.96 -0.42 9.06
N THR A 207 14.02 -0.42 10.01
CA THR A 207 12.85 0.46 9.96
C THR A 207 13.11 1.83 10.56
N GLY A 208 13.83 1.90 11.66
CA GLY A 208 14.10 3.14 12.39
C GLY A 208 12.84 3.83 12.94
N CYS A 209 11.69 3.18 12.87
CA CYS A 209 10.40 3.69 13.32
C CYS A 209 9.50 2.54 13.79
N PRO A 210 8.43 2.81 14.57
CA PRO A 210 7.43 1.82 14.95
C PRO A 210 6.74 1.18 13.76
N VAL A 211 6.43 -0.11 13.87
CA VAL A 211 5.70 -0.89 12.86
C VAL A 211 4.51 -1.59 13.50
N HIS A 212 3.32 -1.43 12.94
CA HIS A 212 2.15 -2.20 13.34
C HIS A 212 1.61 -2.99 12.15
N ILE A 213 1.59 -4.32 12.28
CA ILE A 213 1.08 -5.25 11.28
C ILE A 213 -0.29 -5.74 11.72
N LEU A 214 -1.29 -5.65 10.85
CA LEU A 214 -2.61 -6.25 11.01
C LEU A 214 -2.74 -7.40 10.02
N GLN A 215 -2.98 -8.65 10.49
CA GLN A 215 -3.05 -9.83 9.63
C GLN A 215 -4.23 -10.71 9.99
N GLY A 216 -5.04 -11.05 8.99
CA GLY A 216 -6.10 -12.05 9.08
C GLY A 216 -5.53 -13.47 9.10
N MET A 217 -6.04 -14.34 10.00
CA MET A 217 -5.63 -15.74 10.01
C MET A 217 -6.48 -16.62 9.08
N ALA A 218 -7.60 -16.10 8.58
CA ALA A 218 -8.44 -16.73 7.55
C ALA A 218 -8.22 -16.12 6.16
N ASP A 219 -7.09 -15.42 5.96
CA ASP A 219 -6.68 -14.81 4.70
C ASP A 219 -6.26 -15.91 3.70
N PRO A 220 -6.98 -16.08 2.58
CA PRO A 220 -6.64 -17.09 1.58
C PRO A 220 -5.52 -16.64 0.63
N ASP A 221 -5.30 -15.33 0.47
CA ASP A 221 -4.34 -14.77 -0.51
C ASP A 221 -2.95 -14.62 0.09
N VAL A 222 -2.89 -14.15 1.34
CA VAL A 222 -1.63 -13.96 2.09
C VAL A 222 -1.73 -14.73 3.41
N PRO A 223 -1.23 -15.95 3.47
CA PRO A 223 -1.22 -16.74 4.68
C PRO A 223 -0.56 -15.98 5.84
N TYR A 224 -1.12 -16.04 7.04
CA TYR A 224 -0.59 -15.32 8.21
C TYR A 224 0.86 -15.69 8.54
N GLN A 225 1.33 -16.87 8.11
CA GLN A 225 2.73 -17.29 8.19
C GLN A 225 3.66 -16.32 7.44
N HIS A 226 3.18 -15.70 6.36
CA HIS A 226 3.95 -14.69 5.64
C HIS A 226 4.18 -13.43 6.47
N ALA A 227 3.20 -13.02 7.30
CA ALA A 227 3.39 -11.95 8.27
C ALA A 227 4.36 -12.34 9.40
N LEU A 228 4.37 -13.61 9.83
CA LEU A 228 5.38 -14.11 10.77
C LEU A 228 6.78 -14.09 10.15
N THR A 229 6.92 -14.49 8.89
CA THR A 229 8.20 -14.36 8.17
C THR A 229 8.65 -12.89 8.08
N LEU A 230 7.75 -11.96 7.79
CA LEU A 230 8.08 -10.53 7.81
C LEU A 230 8.60 -10.10 9.21
N MET A 231 7.96 -10.55 10.29
CA MET A 231 8.41 -10.26 11.67
C MET A 231 9.85 -10.68 11.93
N GLU A 232 10.29 -11.81 11.36
CA GLU A 232 11.68 -12.30 11.51
C GLU A 232 12.70 -11.38 10.81
N HIS A 233 12.27 -10.56 9.86
CA HIS A 233 13.09 -9.61 9.12
C HIS A 233 13.02 -8.18 9.66
N LEU A 234 12.22 -7.94 10.69
CA LEU A 234 12.07 -6.62 11.33
C LEU A 234 12.89 -6.55 12.62
N PRO A 235 13.33 -5.34 13.05
CA PRO A 235 14.02 -5.15 14.33
C PRO A 235 13.16 -5.65 15.51
N ALA A 236 13.81 -6.06 16.62
CA ALA A 236 13.11 -6.55 17.79
C ALA A 236 12.34 -5.46 18.58
N ALA A 237 12.65 -4.19 18.34
CA ALA A 237 12.04 -3.06 19.03
C ALA A 237 10.92 -2.43 18.21
N ASP A 238 9.85 -2.01 18.90
CA ASP A 238 8.74 -1.23 18.36
C ASP A 238 7.99 -1.88 17.19
N VAL A 239 7.89 -3.21 17.15
CA VAL A 239 7.12 -3.95 16.16
C VAL A 239 5.98 -4.69 16.83
N VAL A 240 4.76 -4.44 16.38
CA VAL A 240 3.53 -5.09 16.86
C VAL A 240 2.88 -5.85 15.71
N LEU A 241 2.56 -7.12 15.95
CA LEU A 241 1.73 -7.94 15.05
C LEU A 241 0.39 -8.25 15.73
N THR A 242 -0.70 -7.82 15.12
CA THR A 242 -2.06 -8.17 15.53
C THR A 242 -2.61 -9.25 14.59
N LEU A 243 -2.75 -10.47 15.11
CA LEU A 243 -3.40 -11.58 14.41
C LEU A 243 -4.90 -11.58 14.68
N ILE A 244 -5.71 -11.54 13.62
CA ILE A 244 -7.17 -11.53 13.67
C ILE A 244 -7.66 -12.91 13.22
N ARG A 245 -8.15 -13.72 14.19
CA ARG A 245 -8.41 -15.14 13.98
C ARG A 245 -9.35 -15.43 12.80
N ASP A 246 -10.42 -14.66 12.67
CA ASP A 246 -11.46 -14.79 11.64
C ASP A 246 -11.36 -13.71 10.55
N GLY A 247 -10.24 -12.95 10.52
CA GLY A 247 -9.97 -11.91 9.53
C GLY A 247 -9.60 -12.54 8.19
N ASP A 248 -10.20 -12.01 7.13
CA ASP A 248 -9.89 -12.31 5.73
C ASP A 248 -8.78 -11.37 5.20
N HIS A 249 -8.45 -11.48 3.89
CA HIS A 249 -7.46 -10.60 3.23
C HIS A 249 -7.89 -9.12 3.24
N ARG A 250 -9.19 -8.84 3.18
CA ARG A 250 -9.69 -7.47 3.06
C ARG A 250 -9.58 -6.69 4.37
N LEU A 251 -9.76 -7.35 5.52
CA LEU A 251 -9.78 -6.70 6.85
C LEU A 251 -10.62 -5.41 6.82
N SER A 252 -11.87 -5.52 6.35
CA SER A 252 -12.74 -4.36 6.09
C SER A 252 -14.07 -4.40 6.85
N ARG A 253 -14.24 -5.35 7.78
CA ARG A 253 -15.37 -5.37 8.70
C ARG A 253 -15.24 -4.23 9.72
N ALA A 254 -16.32 -3.85 10.37
CA ALA A 254 -16.31 -2.74 11.35
C ALA A 254 -15.25 -2.93 12.47
N GLU A 255 -15.13 -4.16 12.98
CA GLU A 255 -14.12 -4.51 14.00
C GLU A 255 -12.69 -4.48 13.47
N ASP A 256 -12.47 -4.76 12.17
CA ASP A 256 -11.14 -4.68 11.53
C ASP A 256 -10.74 -3.21 11.33
N LEU A 257 -11.70 -2.38 10.90
CA LEU A 257 -11.50 -0.93 10.77
C LEU A 257 -11.23 -0.26 12.11
N ALA A 258 -11.90 -0.69 13.18
CA ALA A 258 -11.61 -0.19 14.52
C ALA A 258 -10.16 -0.54 14.98
N ARG A 259 -9.64 -1.71 14.59
CA ARG A 259 -8.23 -2.07 14.83
C ARG A 259 -7.28 -1.23 14.00
N LEU A 260 -7.63 -0.98 12.74
CA LEU A 260 -6.88 -0.08 11.87
C LEU A 260 -6.84 1.34 12.44
N GLU A 261 -7.98 1.88 12.87
CA GLU A 261 -8.04 3.19 13.52
C GLU A 261 -7.11 3.24 14.75
N ALA A 262 -7.17 2.23 15.62
CA ALA A 262 -6.30 2.17 16.80
C ALA A 262 -4.81 2.16 16.43
N ALA A 263 -4.42 1.39 15.39
CA ALA A 263 -3.05 1.36 14.89
C ALA A 263 -2.62 2.73 14.32
N LEU A 264 -3.48 3.39 13.53
CA LEU A 264 -3.20 4.71 12.97
C LEU A 264 -3.02 5.77 14.07
N ARG A 265 -3.93 5.79 15.05
CA ARG A 265 -3.83 6.74 16.19
C ARG A 265 -2.57 6.50 17.04
N GLY A 266 -2.13 5.25 17.13
CA GLY A 266 -0.89 4.90 17.84
C GLY A 266 0.39 5.40 17.17
N MET A 267 0.32 5.87 15.92
CA MET A 267 1.45 6.44 15.17
C MET A 267 1.51 7.99 15.23
N LEU A 268 0.53 8.65 15.83
CA LEU A 268 0.47 10.11 15.96
C LEU A 268 1.06 10.57 17.30
#